data_e27ae6935dd7ea8f1f35f66dbb585d3c
#
_entry.id   e27ae6935dd7ea8f1f35f66dbb585d3c
#
_cell.length_a   1.000
_cell.length_b   1.000
_cell.length_c   1.000
_cell.angle_alpha   90.00
_cell.angle_beta   90.00
_cell.angle_gamma   90.00
#
_symmetry.space_group_name_H-M   'P 1'
#
loop_
_entity.id
_entity.type
_entity.pdbx_description
1 polymer ?
#
loop_
_entity_poly.entity_id
_entity_poly.type
_entity_poly.pdbx_seq_one_letter_code
_entity_poly.pdbx_strand_id
1 'polypeptide(L)'
;MKCTSAEAAKYLRKLNEDYAALISREEVRRDFLVSLGEDPESVRPPYDFRKTQDALDEMEQKIRRVKHAINLFNTTRTVPGFDLTIDEMLVLIPQLTKRKNKLAEMKEKLPKTREQTYSKSNIVDYRYINYDSDEAASEYEKAAELLSRAQTALDTVNNTETLEIPG
;
A
#
# COMPACT_ATOMS: atom_id res chain seq x y z
N MET A 1 17.41 9.60 -14.19
CA MET A 1 17.98 8.52 -13.35
C MET A 1 17.37 7.19 -13.77
N LYS A 2 18.20 6.15 -14.01
CA LYS A 2 17.73 4.79 -14.35
C LYS A 2 17.80 3.91 -13.10
N CYS A 3 16.72 3.24 -12.74
CA CYS A 3 16.63 2.39 -11.54
C CYS A 3 15.53 1.34 -11.70
N THR A 4 15.51 0.34 -10.82
CA THR A 4 14.41 -0.64 -10.77
C THR A 4 13.15 -0.02 -10.17
N SER A 5 11.98 -0.66 -10.40
CA SER A 5 10.72 -0.22 -9.78
C SER A 5 10.81 -0.23 -8.26
N ALA A 6 11.46 -1.22 -7.66
CA ALA A 6 11.68 -1.30 -6.22
C ALA A 6 12.55 -0.15 -5.69
N GLU A 7 13.61 0.23 -6.42
CA GLU A 7 14.46 1.37 -6.06
C GLU A 7 13.72 2.69 -6.22
N ALA A 8 12.93 2.86 -7.29
CA ALA A 8 12.10 4.04 -7.51
C ALA A 8 11.07 4.22 -6.39
N ALA A 9 10.44 3.13 -5.93
CA ALA A 9 9.50 3.16 -4.81
C ALA A 9 10.17 3.57 -3.48
N LYS A 10 11.40 3.08 -3.21
CA LYS A 10 12.19 3.51 -2.05
C LYS A 10 12.57 4.99 -2.14
N TYR A 11 12.96 5.43 -3.33
CA TYR A 11 13.31 6.84 -3.57
C TYR A 11 12.09 7.75 -3.37
N LEU A 12 10.92 7.38 -3.89
CA LEU A 12 9.67 8.10 -3.68
C LEU A 12 9.29 8.19 -2.19
N ARG A 13 9.46 7.10 -1.45
CA ARG A 13 9.24 7.10 0.01
C ARG A 13 10.14 8.11 0.70
N LYS A 14 11.45 8.08 0.41
CA LYS A 14 12.40 9.03 0.98
C LYS A 14 12.02 10.48 0.67
N LEU A 15 11.64 10.79 -0.57
CA LEU A 15 11.20 12.15 -0.93
C LEU A 15 9.97 12.60 -0.12
N ASN A 16 9.00 11.71 0.13
CA ASN A 16 7.84 12.04 0.96
C ASN A 16 8.21 12.24 2.44
N GLU A 17 9.16 11.47 2.97
CA GLU A 17 9.69 11.63 4.34
C GLU A 17 10.43 12.98 4.47
N ASP A 18 11.28 13.34 3.49
CA ASP A 18 12.00 14.60 3.46
C ASP A 18 11.04 15.79 3.33
N TYR A 19 9.99 15.67 2.52
CA TYR A 19 8.94 16.67 2.38
C TYR A 19 8.16 16.87 3.68
N ALA A 20 7.74 15.79 4.34
CA ALA A 20 7.06 15.87 5.64
C ALA A 20 7.95 16.51 6.72
N ALA A 21 9.25 16.20 6.72
CA ALA A 21 10.20 16.82 7.64
C ALA A 21 10.38 18.34 7.37
N LEU A 22 10.31 18.77 6.11
CA LEU A 22 10.36 20.19 5.75
C LEU A 22 9.12 20.93 6.24
N ILE A 23 7.92 20.38 6.03
CA ILE A 23 6.65 20.93 6.55
C ILE A 23 6.69 21.02 8.08
N SER A 24 7.09 19.96 8.77
CA SER A 24 7.18 19.98 10.24
C SER A 24 8.13 21.04 10.78
N ARG A 25 9.26 21.28 10.08
CA ARG A 25 10.17 22.39 10.43
C ARG A 25 9.55 23.75 10.21
N GLU A 26 8.78 23.92 9.15
CA GLU A 26 8.03 25.15 8.88
C GLU A 26 7.00 25.42 9.98
N GLU A 27 6.19 24.41 10.34
CA GLU A 27 5.15 24.50 11.36
C GLU A 27 5.68 25.02 12.71
N VAL A 28 6.88 24.61 13.09
CA VAL A 28 7.52 25.03 14.35
C VAL A 28 8.11 26.46 14.27
N ARG A 29 8.34 26.99 13.06
CA ARG A 29 9.10 28.24 12.87
C ARG A 29 8.29 29.39 12.28
N ARG A 30 7.15 29.11 11.64
CA ARG A 30 6.32 30.09 10.95
C ARG A 30 5.61 31.05 11.89
N ASP A 31 5.40 30.64 13.15
CA ASP A 31 4.85 31.47 14.22
C ASP A 31 5.56 31.14 15.56
N PHE A 32 5.50 32.09 16.51
CA PHE A 32 6.13 31.93 17.81
C PHE A 32 5.40 32.75 18.87
N LEU A 33 5.50 32.34 20.12
CA LEU A 33 4.91 33.01 21.26
C LEU A 33 5.91 33.97 21.91
N VAL A 34 5.39 35.09 22.37
CA VAL A 34 6.16 36.12 23.10
C VAL A 34 5.40 36.48 24.38
N SER A 35 6.09 36.45 25.51
CA SER A 35 5.50 36.85 26.77
C SER A 35 5.34 38.38 26.88
N LEU A 36 4.36 38.84 27.68
CA LEU A 36 4.16 40.27 27.88
C LEU A 36 5.43 40.91 28.49
N GLY A 37 5.96 41.90 27.77
CA GLY A 37 7.18 42.63 28.19
C GLY A 37 8.50 42.01 27.67
N GLU A 38 8.44 40.93 26.95
CA GLU A 38 9.60 40.33 26.27
C GLU A 38 9.76 40.94 24.85
N ASP A 39 11.01 41.12 24.41
CA ASP A 39 11.27 41.59 23.07
C ASP A 39 11.07 40.46 22.04
N PRO A 40 10.15 40.59 21.08
CA PRO A 40 9.90 39.58 20.05
C PRO A 40 11.14 39.16 19.28
N GLU A 41 12.07 40.08 19.02
CA GLU A 41 13.29 39.76 18.26
C GLU A 41 14.25 38.84 19.00
N SER A 42 14.21 38.87 20.35
CA SER A 42 15.08 38.02 21.18
C SER A 42 14.70 36.52 21.12
N VAL A 43 13.42 36.21 20.79
CA VAL A 43 12.87 34.84 20.77
C VAL A 43 12.47 34.38 19.36
N ARG A 44 12.59 35.26 18.37
CA ARG A 44 12.21 34.98 16.97
C ARG A 44 13.02 33.80 16.40
N PRO A 45 12.37 32.68 15.98
CA PRO A 45 13.08 31.59 15.33
C PRO A 45 13.56 32.03 13.93
N PRO A 46 14.71 31.52 13.47
CA PRO A 46 15.18 31.79 12.11
C PRO A 46 14.24 31.10 11.12
N TYR A 47 13.54 31.91 10.32
CA TYR A 47 12.61 31.44 9.29
C TYR A 47 12.65 32.35 8.07
N ASP A 48 12.81 31.75 6.89
CA ASP A 48 12.76 32.41 5.58
C ASP A 48 11.61 31.79 4.80
N PHE A 49 10.50 32.53 4.71
CA PHE A 49 9.28 32.09 4.04
C PHE A 49 9.54 31.74 2.56
N ARG A 50 10.17 32.64 1.82
CA ARG A 50 10.41 32.44 0.38
C ARG A 50 11.26 31.21 0.11
N LYS A 51 12.38 31.08 0.79
CA LYS A 51 13.28 29.95 0.66
C LYS A 51 12.62 28.62 1.04
N THR A 52 11.73 28.64 2.04
CA THR A 52 10.99 27.44 2.47
C THR A 52 9.96 27.05 1.40
N GLN A 53 9.20 28.01 0.84
CA GLN A 53 8.23 27.71 -0.21
C GLN A 53 8.92 27.20 -1.48
N ASP A 54 10.01 27.80 -1.90
CA ASP A 54 10.80 27.34 -3.06
C ASP A 54 11.30 25.90 -2.86
N ALA A 55 11.75 25.55 -1.65
CA ALA A 55 12.19 24.19 -1.32
C ALA A 55 11.03 23.17 -1.30
N LEU A 56 9.84 23.56 -0.83
CA LEU A 56 8.63 22.74 -0.88
C LEU A 56 8.21 22.49 -2.34
N ASP A 57 8.15 23.53 -3.16
CA ASP A 57 7.80 23.43 -4.58
C ASP A 57 8.76 22.52 -5.35
N GLU A 58 10.07 22.64 -5.12
CA GLU A 58 11.06 21.74 -5.73
C GLU A 58 10.85 20.28 -5.32
N MET A 59 10.55 20.04 -4.04
CA MET A 59 10.32 18.68 -3.53
C MET A 59 9.06 18.08 -4.12
N GLU A 60 7.98 18.86 -4.19
CA GLU A 60 6.72 18.43 -4.81
C GLU A 60 6.88 18.12 -6.30
N GLN A 61 7.66 18.90 -7.03
CA GLN A 61 7.97 18.63 -8.43
C GLN A 61 8.72 17.30 -8.58
N LYS A 62 9.72 17.03 -7.73
CA LYS A 62 10.46 15.76 -7.74
C LYS A 62 9.53 14.58 -7.46
N ILE A 63 8.67 14.68 -6.42
CA ILE A 63 7.67 13.67 -6.07
C ILE A 63 6.75 13.38 -7.25
N ARG A 64 6.20 14.41 -7.91
CA ARG A 64 5.31 14.26 -9.08
C ARG A 64 6.00 13.52 -10.24
N ARG A 65 7.26 13.88 -10.56
CA ARG A 65 8.03 13.23 -11.64
C ARG A 65 8.28 11.77 -11.35
N VAL A 66 8.72 11.43 -10.14
CA VAL A 66 9.00 10.04 -9.74
C VAL A 66 7.71 9.22 -9.76
N LYS A 67 6.64 9.73 -9.19
CA LYS A 67 5.34 9.06 -9.16
C LYS A 67 4.78 8.82 -10.56
N HIS A 68 4.91 9.81 -11.46
CA HIS A 68 4.50 9.66 -12.85
C HIS A 68 5.30 8.57 -13.58
N ALA A 69 6.63 8.53 -13.41
CA ALA A 69 7.48 7.52 -14.02
C ALA A 69 7.11 6.09 -13.54
N ILE A 70 6.85 5.92 -12.25
CA ILE A 70 6.38 4.65 -11.67
C ILE A 70 5.01 4.26 -12.25
N ASN A 71 4.05 5.19 -12.33
CA ASN A 71 2.72 4.91 -12.87
C ASN A 71 2.80 4.50 -14.36
N LEU A 72 3.60 5.21 -15.14
CA LEU A 72 3.81 4.87 -16.57
C LEU A 72 4.42 3.48 -16.72
N PHE A 73 5.42 3.15 -15.91
CA PHE A 73 6.02 1.82 -15.88
C PHE A 73 4.97 0.74 -15.53
N ASN A 74 4.17 0.96 -14.48
CA ASN A 74 3.17 0.00 -14.02
C ASN A 74 2.06 -0.27 -15.06
N THR A 75 1.65 0.75 -15.81
CA THR A 75 0.58 0.63 -16.82
C THR A 75 1.07 0.10 -18.18
N THR A 76 2.37 0.12 -18.43
CA THR A 76 2.93 -0.30 -19.73
C THR A 76 3.72 -1.60 -19.67
N ARG A 77 4.21 -1.99 -18.49
CA ARG A 77 5.02 -3.19 -18.35
C ARG A 77 4.17 -4.39 -18.00
N THR A 78 4.27 -5.44 -18.83
CA THR A 78 3.58 -6.73 -18.60
C THR A 78 4.42 -7.64 -17.71
N VAL A 79 3.73 -8.44 -16.90
CA VAL A 79 4.35 -9.43 -16.01
C VAL A 79 4.40 -10.79 -16.72
N PRO A 80 5.58 -11.37 -16.92
CA PRO A 80 5.74 -12.65 -17.62
C PRO A 80 4.91 -13.78 -16.99
N GLY A 81 4.21 -14.54 -17.83
CA GLY A 81 3.39 -15.68 -17.41
C GLY A 81 1.98 -15.33 -16.93
N PHE A 82 1.60 -14.04 -16.94
CA PHE A 82 0.26 -13.59 -16.61
C PHE A 82 -0.42 -12.78 -17.72
N ASP A 83 0.34 -12.28 -18.70
CA ASP A 83 -0.14 -11.38 -19.77
C ASP A 83 -0.92 -10.15 -19.25
N LEU A 84 -0.62 -9.75 -18.00
CA LEU A 84 -1.19 -8.60 -17.31
C LEU A 84 -0.11 -7.55 -17.08
N THR A 85 -0.51 -6.30 -17.07
CA THR A 85 0.37 -5.19 -16.64
C THR A 85 0.63 -5.26 -15.13
N ILE A 86 1.68 -4.57 -14.67
CA ILE A 86 1.95 -4.46 -13.23
C ILE A 86 0.75 -3.85 -12.50
N ASP A 87 0.10 -2.85 -13.09
CA ASP A 87 -1.09 -2.20 -12.52
C ASP A 87 -2.24 -3.20 -12.33
N GLU A 88 -2.51 -4.05 -13.34
CA GLU A 88 -3.50 -5.13 -13.23
C GLU A 88 -3.11 -6.18 -12.19
N MET A 89 -1.81 -6.53 -12.07
CA MET A 89 -1.31 -7.45 -11.05
C MET A 89 -1.49 -6.88 -9.63
N LEU A 90 -1.33 -5.57 -9.44
CA LEU A 90 -1.59 -4.90 -8.16
C LEU A 90 -3.06 -4.97 -7.74
N VAL A 91 -3.99 -5.18 -8.67
CA VAL A 91 -5.41 -5.45 -8.40
C VAL A 91 -5.65 -6.95 -8.19
N LEU A 92 -5.05 -7.81 -9.03
CA LEU A 92 -5.24 -9.25 -8.98
C LEU A 92 -4.77 -9.86 -7.65
N ILE A 93 -3.59 -9.48 -7.15
CA ILE A 93 -3.00 -10.07 -5.93
C ILE A 93 -3.90 -9.87 -4.68
N PRO A 94 -4.45 -8.68 -4.38
CA PRO A 94 -5.43 -8.50 -3.32
C PRO A 94 -6.71 -9.32 -3.52
N GLN A 95 -7.20 -9.47 -4.76
CA GLN A 95 -8.36 -10.29 -5.08
C GLN A 95 -8.10 -11.77 -4.77
N LEU A 96 -6.94 -12.30 -5.18
CA LEU A 96 -6.52 -13.67 -4.87
C LEU A 96 -6.33 -13.88 -3.38
N THR A 97 -5.75 -12.92 -2.67
CA THR A 97 -5.61 -12.96 -1.22
C THR A 97 -6.95 -13.06 -0.52
N LYS A 98 -7.91 -12.23 -0.91
CA LYS A 98 -9.28 -12.26 -0.37
C LYS A 98 -9.98 -13.59 -0.67
N ARG A 99 -9.84 -14.09 -1.91
CA ARG A 99 -10.40 -15.38 -2.32
C ARG A 99 -9.80 -16.53 -1.51
N LYS A 100 -8.47 -16.59 -1.38
CA LYS A 100 -7.77 -17.60 -0.58
C LYS A 100 -8.24 -17.60 0.87
N ASN A 101 -8.33 -16.42 1.51
CA ASN A 101 -8.77 -16.31 2.90
C ASN A 101 -10.21 -16.79 3.10
N LYS A 102 -11.13 -16.40 2.19
CA LYS A 102 -12.51 -16.91 2.20
C LYS A 102 -12.56 -18.44 2.09
N LEU A 103 -11.78 -19.03 1.19
CA LEU A 103 -11.74 -20.48 0.98
C LEU A 103 -11.08 -21.20 2.16
N ALA A 104 -10.10 -20.59 2.84
CA ALA A 104 -9.52 -21.11 4.07
C ALA A 104 -10.57 -21.27 5.18
N GLU A 105 -11.43 -20.26 5.35
CA GLU A 105 -12.55 -20.34 6.30
C GLU A 105 -13.58 -21.40 5.91
N MET A 106 -13.83 -21.57 4.60
CA MET A 106 -14.81 -22.54 4.11
C MET A 106 -14.35 -24.00 4.30
N LYS A 107 -13.12 -24.31 3.96
CA LYS A 107 -12.58 -25.68 4.05
C LYS A 107 -12.51 -26.22 5.48
N GLU A 108 -12.46 -25.34 6.48
CA GLU A 108 -12.36 -25.73 7.90
C GLU A 108 -13.72 -25.89 8.58
N LYS A 109 -14.82 -25.51 7.92
CA LYS A 109 -16.14 -25.63 8.51
C LYS A 109 -16.63 -27.08 8.53
N LEU A 110 -17.14 -27.50 9.70
CA LEU A 110 -17.78 -28.79 9.83
C LEU A 110 -19.09 -28.85 9.02
N PRO A 111 -19.43 -30.01 8.43
CA PRO A 111 -20.68 -30.18 7.66
C PRO A 111 -21.94 -29.83 8.44
N LYS A 112 -21.90 -30.02 9.78
CA LYS A 112 -22.99 -29.71 10.71
C LYS A 112 -22.41 -29.19 12.00
N THR A 113 -22.91 -28.04 12.47
CA THR A 113 -22.52 -27.44 13.77
C THR A 113 -23.77 -27.04 14.54
N ARG A 114 -23.82 -27.34 15.85
CA ARG A 114 -24.88 -26.87 16.73
C ARG A 114 -24.72 -25.38 16.97
N GLU A 115 -25.78 -24.60 16.71
CA GLU A 115 -25.81 -23.19 17.06
C GLU A 115 -26.07 -23.02 18.55
N GLN A 116 -25.32 -22.10 19.16
CA GLN A 116 -25.60 -21.66 20.54
C GLN A 116 -26.65 -20.57 20.47
N THR A 117 -27.91 -20.94 20.68
CA THR A 117 -28.99 -19.95 20.73
C THR A 117 -29.03 -19.35 22.13
N TYR A 118 -28.77 -18.06 22.25
CA TYR A 118 -28.90 -17.31 23.51
C TYR A 118 -30.37 -17.01 23.88
N SER A 119 -31.34 -17.58 23.18
CA SER A 119 -32.74 -17.39 23.48
C SER A 119 -33.21 -18.43 24.51
N LYS A 120 -34.18 -18.06 25.37
CA LYS A 120 -34.84 -18.92 26.34
C LYS A 120 -35.75 -20.01 25.71
N SER A 121 -35.60 -20.24 24.40
CA SER A 121 -36.36 -21.29 23.70
C SER A 121 -35.64 -22.65 23.83
N ASN A 122 -36.41 -23.71 24.06
CA ASN A 122 -35.91 -25.08 24.05
C ASN A 122 -35.63 -25.62 22.61
N ILE A 123 -35.51 -24.71 21.62
CA ILE A 123 -35.25 -25.05 20.23
C ILE A 123 -33.74 -25.14 20.06
N VAL A 124 -33.28 -26.23 19.50
CA VAL A 124 -31.86 -26.46 19.16
C VAL A 124 -31.71 -26.30 17.65
N ASP A 125 -30.99 -25.26 17.25
CA ASP A 125 -30.69 -25.01 15.86
C ASP A 125 -29.35 -25.64 15.46
N TYR A 126 -29.28 -26.09 14.22
CA TYR A 126 -28.06 -26.59 13.60
C TYR A 126 -27.77 -25.79 12.33
N ARG A 127 -26.51 -25.40 12.18
CA ARG A 127 -25.99 -24.80 10.94
C ARG A 127 -25.38 -25.89 10.08
N TYR A 128 -25.78 -25.96 8.84
CA TYR A 128 -25.20 -26.83 7.83
C TYR A 128 -24.43 -25.99 6.83
N ILE A 129 -23.29 -26.50 6.35
CA ILE A 129 -22.67 -25.93 5.14
C ILE A 129 -23.51 -26.32 3.92
N ASN A 130 -23.56 -25.42 2.91
CA ASN A 130 -24.28 -25.67 1.66
C ASN A 130 -23.31 -25.73 0.48
N TYR A 131 -22.22 -26.42 0.68
CA TYR A 131 -21.16 -26.68 -0.29
C TYR A 131 -20.34 -27.90 0.14
N ASP A 132 -19.56 -28.44 -0.80
CA ASP A 132 -18.63 -29.52 -0.52
C ASP A 132 -17.32 -28.95 0.08
N SER A 133 -16.92 -29.44 1.24
CA SER A 133 -15.68 -29.02 1.92
C SER A 133 -14.41 -29.44 1.18
N ASP A 134 -14.44 -30.58 0.47
CA ASP A 134 -13.29 -31.06 -0.31
C ASP A 134 -13.10 -30.22 -1.59
N GLU A 135 -14.21 -29.80 -2.23
CA GLU A 135 -14.15 -28.81 -3.32
C GLU A 135 -13.59 -27.47 -2.82
N ALA A 136 -14.03 -27.00 -1.64
CA ALA A 136 -13.50 -25.77 -1.07
C ALA A 136 -12.01 -25.86 -0.75
N ALA A 137 -11.54 -27.02 -0.26
CA ALA A 137 -10.12 -27.29 -0.03
C ALA A 137 -9.33 -27.28 -1.35
N SER A 138 -9.83 -27.94 -2.40
CA SER A 138 -9.20 -27.95 -3.72
C SER A 138 -9.07 -26.54 -4.30
N GLU A 139 -10.13 -25.73 -4.23
CA GLU A 139 -10.11 -24.34 -4.71
C GLU A 139 -9.19 -23.45 -3.87
N TYR A 140 -9.05 -23.73 -2.57
CA TYR A 140 -8.09 -23.05 -1.72
C TYR A 140 -6.63 -23.29 -2.20
N GLU A 141 -6.26 -24.53 -2.48
CA GLU A 141 -4.91 -24.88 -2.94
C GLU A 141 -4.61 -24.19 -4.29
N LYS A 142 -5.56 -24.21 -5.23
CA LYS A 142 -5.43 -23.50 -6.52
C LYS A 142 -5.23 -21.98 -6.33
N ALA A 143 -6.02 -21.37 -5.43
CA ALA A 143 -5.92 -19.94 -5.16
C ALA A 143 -4.59 -19.59 -4.46
N ALA A 144 -4.11 -20.44 -3.54
CA ALA A 144 -2.84 -20.26 -2.85
C ALA A 144 -1.64 -20.36 -3.81
N GLU A 145 -1.66 -21.37 -4.68
CA GLU A 145 -0.61 -21.55 -5.71
C GLU A 145 -0.57 -20.37 -6.69
N LEU A 146 -1.73 -19.98 -7.21
CA LEU A 146 -1.82 -18.84 -8.14
C LEU A 146 -1.35 -17.53 -7.48
N LEU A 147 -1.72 -17.29 -6.22
CA LEU A 147 -1.26 -16.13 -5.46
C LEU A 147 0.26 -16.13 -5.30
N SER A 148 0.85 -17.26 -4.92
CA SER A 148 2.30 -17.39 -4.76
C SER A 148 3.04 -17.11 -6.07
N ARG A 149 2.56 -17.67 -7.19
CA ARG A 149 3.12 -17.42 -8.52
C ARG A 149 3.02 -15.95 -8.92
N ALA A 150 1.86 -15.33 -8.68
CA ALA A 150 1.61 -13.93 -9.00
C ALA A 150 2.55 -12.98 -8.22
N GLN A 151 2.73 -13.23 -6.92
CA GLN A 151 3.64 -12.46 -6.08
C GLN A 151 5.09 -12.61 -6.55
N THR A 152 5.55 -13.83 -6.79
CA THR A 152 6.92 -14.09 -7.27
C THR A 152 7.20 -13.43 -8.62
N ALA A 153 6.26 -13.51 -9.56
CA ALA A 153 6.41 -12.91 -10.88
C ALA A 153 6.49 -11.38 -10.79
N LEU A 154 5.61 -10.76 -10.00
CA LEU A 154 5.62 -9.31 -9.78
C LEU A 154 6.91 -8.86 -9.08
N ASP A 155 7.37 -9.56 -8.05
CA ASP A 155 8.61 -9.26 -7.33
C ASP A 155 9.82 -9.35 -8.28
N THR A 156 9.84 -10.34 -9.16
CA THR A 156 10.90 -10.48 -10.17
C THR A 156 10.95 -9.25 -11.06
N VAL A 157 9.84 -8.84 -11.65
CA VAL A 157 9.77 -7.66 -12.53
C VAL A 157 10.20 -6.40 -11.78
N ASN A 158 9.69 -6.19 -10.56
CA ASN A 158 10.00 -5.01 -9.76
C ASN A 158 11.48 -4.90 -9.37
N ASN A 159 12.19 -6.02 -9.28
CA ASN A 159 13.60 -6.05 -8.87
C ASN A 159 14.59 -6.14 -10.05
N THR A 160 14.14 -6.54 -11.23
CA THR A 160 15.04 -6.75 -12.39
C THR A 160 14.84 -5.74 -13.49
N GLU A 161 13.60 -5.30 -13.74
CA GLU A 161 13.33 -4.35 -14.81
C GLU A 161 13.52 -2.91 -14.35
N THR A 162 14.00 -2.08 -15.28
CA THR A 162 14.35 -0.68 -14.98
C THR A 162 13.41 0.30 -15.65
N LEU A 163 13.17 1.41 -14.97
CA LEU A 163 12.48 2.59 -15.49
C LEU A 163 13.39 3.81 -15.49
N GLU A 164 13.04 4.83 -16.27
CA GLU A 164 13.76 6.10 -16.30
C GLU A 164 12.95 7.19 -15.60
N ILE A 165 13.57 7.83 -14.61
CA ILE A 165 13.00 9.01 -13.95
C ILE A 165 13.66 10.23 -14.59
N PRO A 166 12.87 11.14 -15.24
CA PRO A 166 13.39 12.40 -15.78
C PRO A 166 14.06 13.26 -14.71
N GLY A 167 15.14 13.96 -15.08
CA GLY A 167 15.84 14.90 -14.20
C GLY A 167 15.03 16.16 -13.88
#